data_89bf44e243c2600193f3394f7511099a
#
_entry.id   89bf44e243c2600193f3394f7511099a
#
_cell.length_a   1.000
_cell.length_b   1.000
_cell.length_c   1.000
_cell.angle_alpha   90.00
_cell.angle_beta   90.00
_cell.angle_gamma   90.00
#
_symmetry.space_group_name_H-M   'P 1'
#
loop_
_entity.id
_entity.type
_entity.pdbx_description
1 polymer ?
#
loop_
_entity_poly.entity_id
_entity_poly.type
_entity_poly.pdbx_seq_one_letter_code
_entity_poly.pdbx_strand_id
1 'polypeptide(L)'
;MNSLPPYEQVFSIEFDNGQRAQAVRARPNDDPHRSLLLLGLPDSRPVLFVVGGAGGMTDAIRDRTRAMIDGVAAFAEEHGAAIVDGGTESGIMQMCGDARLRGGYTFPLLGVSPLGKVSYPGYANPNEEAFLEDSHTHFILVDGREWGDESYMLLGVAGAMASG
;
A
#
# COMPACT_ATOMS: atom_id res chain seq x y z
N MET A 1 4.85 -24.41 4.96
CA MET A 1 3.39 -24.28 4.75
C MET A 1 3.03 -22.80 4.72
N ASN A 2 2.45 -22.36 3.63
CA ASN A 2 1.91 -21.01 3.53
C ASN A 2 0.62 -20.90 4.36
N SER A 3 0.75 -20.66 5.65
CA SER A 3 -0.42 -20.34 6.46
C SER A 3 -0.77 -18.88 6.30
N LEU A 4 -2.05 -18.60 6.07
CA LEU A 4 -2.57 -17.23 6.08
C LEU A 4 -2.27 -16.58 7.44
N PRO A 5 -1.87 -15.31 7.47
CA PRO A 5 -1.68 -14.60 8.73
C PRO A 5 -3.01 -14.54 9.49
N PRO A 6 -2.99 -14.57 10.82
CA PRO A 6 -4.20 -14.44 11.62
C PRO A 6 -4.80 -13.05 11.47
N TYR A 7 -6.13 -12.95 11.66
CA TYR A 7 -6.80 -11.66 11.66
C TYR A 7 -6.40 -10.81 12.87
N GLU A 8 -6.44 -9.51 12.70
CA GLU A 8 -6.20 -8.52 13.77
C GLU A 8 -4.85 -8.66 14.48
N GLN A 9 -3.88 -9.28 13.84
CA GLN A 9 -2.51 -9.37 14.34
C GLN A 9 -1.58 -8.73 13.33
N VAL A 10 -0.70 -7.86 13.84
CA VAL A 10 0.35 -7.26 13.03
C VAL A 10 1.48 -8.25 12.83
N PHE A 11 1.97 -8.34 11.62
CA PHE A 11 3.16 -9.11 11.27
C PHE A 11 4.07 -8.28 10.37
N SER A 12 5.34 -8.66 10.32
CA SER A 12 6.33 -7.99 9.48
C SER A 12 6.54 -8.74 8.19
N ILE A 13 6.66 -8.01 7.09
CA ILE A 13 7.14 -8.50 5.81
C ILE A 13 8.54 -7.95 5.60
N GLU A 14 9.52 -8.82 5.39
CA GLU A 14 10.90 -8.45 5.06
C GLU A 14 11.13 -8.68 3.58
N PHE A 15 11.46 -7.63 2.86
CA PHE A 15 11.68 -7.68 1.42
C PHE A 15 13.16 -7.89 1.08
N ASP A 16 13.44 -8.42 -0.12
CA ASP A 16 14.79 -8.72 -0.58
C ASP A 16 15.68 -7.47 -0.72
N ASN A 17 15.07 -6.30 -0.89
CA ASN A 17 15.77 -5.01 -0.90
C ASN A 17 16.20 -4.52 0.49
N GLY A 18 15.92 -5.31 1.53
CA GLY A 18 16.24 -4.97 2.94
C GLY A 18 15.20 -4.08 3.62
N GLN A 19 14.15 -3.67 2.92
CA GLN A 19 13.05 -2.90 3.51
C GLN A 19 12.12 -3.82 4.30
N ARG A 20 11.41 -3.23 5.26
CA ARG A 20 10.44 -3.95 6.09
C ARG A 20 9.14 -3.17 6.15
N ALA A 21 8.04 -3.89 6.00
CA ALA A 21 6.70 -3.35 6.19
C ALA A 21 5.97 -4.03 7.35
N GLN A 22 5.08 -3.29 8.00
CA GLN A 22 4.09 -3.85 8.92
C GLN A 22 2.81 -4.16 8.16
N ALA A 23 2.23 -5.30 8.41
CA ALA A 23 1.02 -5.72 7.72
C ALA A 23 -0.04 -6.26 8.68
N VAL A 24 -1.28 -6.14 8.29
CA VAL A 24 -2.43 -6.73 8.99
C VAL A 24 -3.38 -7.35 7.97
N ARG A 25 -3.97 -8.50 8.34
CA ARG A 25 -5.04 -9.12 7.56
C ARG A 25 -6.39 -8.62 8.05
N ALA A 26 -7.25 -8.21 7.13
CA ALA A 26 -8.59 -7.71 7.41
C ALA A 26 -9.64 -8.44 6.56
N ARG A 27 -10.89 -8.45 7.04
CA ARG A 27 -12.04 -8.85 6.23
C ARG A 27 -12.54 -7.67 5.39
N PRO A 28 -13.26 -7.91 4.31
CA PRO A 28 -13.73 -6.83 3.40
C PRO A 28 -14.52 -5.71 4.10
N ASN A 29 -15.27 -6.06 5.16
CA ASN A 29 -16.13 -5.11 5.87
C ASN A 29 -15.64 -4.78 7.29
N ASP A 30 -14.39 -5.09 7.62
CA ASP A 30 -13.81 -4.71 8.90
C ASP A 30 -13.68 -3.17 8.99
N ASP A 31 -13.68 -2.65 10.22
CA ASP A 31 -13.54 -1.22 10.47
C ASP A 31 -12.15 -0.71 10.04
N PRO A 32 -12.07 0.25 9.09
CA PRO A 32 -10.80 0.83 8.66
C PRO A 32 -9.99 1.47 9.80
N HIS A 33 -10.64 2.11 10.77
CA HIS A 33 -9.97 2.69 11.95
C HIS A 33 -9.26 1.61 12.77
N ARG A 34 -9.86 0.43 12.89
CA ARG A 34 -9.26 -0.70 13.61
C ARG A 34 -7.96 -1.14 12.97
N SER A 35 -7.93 -1.26 11.65
CA SER A 35 -6.73 -1.64 10.90
C SER A 35 -5.61 -0.60 11.05
N LEU A 36 -5.94 0.68 10.97
CA LEU A 36 -4.99 1.77 11.18
C LEU A 36 -4.41 1.77 12.60
N LEU A 37 -5.26 1.57 13.61
CA LEU A 37 -4.84 1.50 15.00
C LEU A 37 -3.86 0.34 15.23
N LEU A 38 -4.15 -0.83 14.68
CA LEU A 38 -3.26 -2.00 14.77
C LEU A 38 -1.89 -1.72 14.13
N LEU A 39 -1.88 -1.03 13.00
CA LEU A 39 -0.63 -0.66 12.31
C LEU A 39 0.12 0.50 12.96
N GLY A 40 -0.42 1.10 14.04
CA GLY A 40 0.18 2.25 14.69
C GLY A 40 0.19 3.52 13.83
N LEU A 41 -0.69 3.58 12.83
CA LEU A 41 -0.85 4.76 11.99
C LEU A 41 -1.82 5.73 12.66
N PRO A 42 -1.36 6.94 13.03
CA PRO A 42 -2.21 7.90 13.72
C PRO A 42 -3.31 8.43 12.80
N ASP A 43 -4.45 8.69 13.41
CA ASP A 43 -5.49 9.52 12.84
C ASP A 43 -4.99 10.96 12.62
N SER A 44 -5.72 11.77 11.89
CA SER A 44 -5.45 13.21 11.73
C SER A 44 -4.13 13.56 11.03
N ARG A 45 -3.96 13.07 9.83
CA ARG A 45 -2.89 13.58 8.95
C ARG A 45 -3.42 13.80 7.54
N PRO A 46 -2.81 14.70 6.77
CA PRO A 46 -3.11 14.80 5.35
C PRO A 46 -2.87 13.47 4.65
N VAL A 47 -3.75 13.12 3.74
CA VAL A 47 -3.66 11.87 2.96
C VAL A 47 -3.67 12.21 1.48
N LEU A 48 -2.72 11.66 0.76
CA LEU A 48 -2.71 11.62 -0.69
C LEU A 48 -3.16 10.22 -1.12
N PHE A 49 -4.31 10.17 -1.76
CA PHE A 49 -4.88 8.93 -2.27
C PHE A 49 -4.49 8.77 -3.74
N VAL A 50 -3.69 7.76 -4.04
CA VAL A 50 -3.15 7.54 -5.38
C VAL A 50 -3.83 6.32 -6.00
N VAL A 51 -4.54 6.55 -7.10
CA VAL A 51 -5.25 5.51 -7.85
C VAL A 51 -4.79 5.55 -9.30
N GLY A 52 -4.46 4.40 -9.84
CA GLY A 52 -4.13 4.29 -11.26
C GLY A 52 -3.71 2.89 -11.64
N GLY A 53 -3.97 2.54 -12.89
CA GLY A 53 -3.52 1.27 -13.48
C GLY A 53 -2.16 1.41 -14.14
N ALA A 54 -1.48 0.27 -14.28
CA ALA A 54 -0.16 0.19 -14.94
C ALA A 54 -0.26 -0.05 -16.45
N GLY A 55 -1.43 -0.43 -16.94
CA GLY A 55 -1.61 -0.86 -18.32
C GLY A 55 -1.56 0.30 -19.32
N GLY A 56 -0.78 0.11 -20.39
CA GLY A 56 -0.87 0.98 -21.56
C GLY A 56 -0.11 2.31 -21.48
N MET A 57 0.72 2.57 -20.48
CA MET A 57 1.56 3.76 -20.48
C MET A 57 2.67 3.67 -21.53
N THR A 58 2.73 4.67 -22.42
CA THR A 58 3.91 4.87 -23.26
C THR A 58 5.10 5.34 -22.40
N ASP A 59 6.34 5.22 -22.90
CA ASP A 59 7.51 5.67 -22.17
C ASP A 59 7.43 7.17 -21.81
N ALA A 60 6.96 8.01 -22.73
CA ALA A 60 6.77 9.44 -22.49
C ALA A 60 5.74 9.72 -21.37
N ILE A 61 4.65 8.99 -21.33
CA ILE A 61 3.64 9.10 -20.26
C ILE A 61 4.23 8.61 -18.94
N ARG A 62 4.96 7.50 -18.97
CA ARG A 62 5.63 6.93 -17.79
C ARG A 62 6.60 7.93 -17.16
N ASP A 63 7.45 8.57 -17.97
CA ASP A 63 8.41 9.55 -17.48
C ASP A 63 7.74 10.77 -16.85
N ARG A 64 6.67 11.28 -17.47
CA ARG A 64 5.89 12.38 -16.92
C ARG A 64 5.18 11.98 -15.62
N THR A 65 4.60 10.80 -15.57
CA THR A 65 3.93 10.27 -14.36
C THR A 65 4.95 10.11 -13.23
N ARG A 66 6.14 9.59 -13.53
CA ARG A 66 7.22 9.46 -12.55
C ARG A 66 7.63 10.81 -11.98
N ALA A 67 7.82 11.82 -12.82
CA ALA A 67 8.15 13.17 -12.37
C ALA A 67 7.05 13.77 -11.49
N MET A 68 5.78 13.52 -11.83
CA MET A 68 4.65 13.93 -11.01
C MET A 68 4.64 13.21 -9.65
N ILE A 69 4.86 11.91 -9.63
CA ILE A 69 4.90 11.13 -8.39
C ILE A 69 6.09 11.54 -7.52
N ASP A 70 7.24 11.87 -8.10
CA ASP A 70 8.37 12.43 -7.36
C ASP A 70 7.96 13.72 -6.61
N GLY A 71 7.21 14.61 -7.26
CA GLY A 71 6.64 15.80 -6.64
C GLY A 71 5.61 15.48 -5.54
N VAL A 72 4.76 14.50 -5.75
CA VAL A 72 3.78 14.02 -4.76
C VAL A 72 4.48 13.46 -3.52
N ALA A 73 5.54 12.67 -3.71
CA ALA A 73 6.33 12.12 -2.61
C ALA A 73 7.05 13.21 -1.80
N ALA A 74 7.66 14.19 -2.48
CA ALA A 74 8.29 15.32 -1.81
C ALA A 74 7.27 16.16 -1.02
N PHE A 75 6.08 16.39 -1.58
CA PHE A 75 4.99 17.07 -0.89
C PHE A 75 4.52 16.30 0.34
N ALA A 76 4.37 14.98 0.24
CA ALA A 76 3.97 14.13 1.36
C ALA A 76 4.96 14.27 2.52
N GLU A 77 6.26 14.20 2.25
CA GLU A 77 7.29 14.37 3.27
C GLU A 77 7.25 15.76 3.91
N GLU A 78 7.18 16.80 3.11
CA GLU A 78 7.18 18.19 3.59
C GLU A 78 5.98 18.51 4.50
N HIS A 79 4.82 17.92 4.20
CA HIS A 79 3.57 18.22 4.90
C HIS A 79 3.15 17.15 5.91
N GLY A 80 3.98 16.14 6.16
CA GLY A 80 3.64 15.05 7.08
C GLY A 80 2.45 14.20 6.62
N ALA A 81 2.20 14.18 5.31
CA ALA A 81 1.11 13.41 4.73
C ALA A 81 1.45 11.91 4.66
N ALA A 82 0.43 11.07 4.61
CA ALA A 82 0.56 9.68 4.18
C ALA A 82 0.15 9.54 2.72
N ILE A 83 0.71 8.55 2.05
CA ILE A 83 0.22 8.11 0.74
C ILE A 83 -0.49 6.76 0.93
N VAL A 84 -1.68 6.64 0.37
CA VAL A 84 -2.48 5.41 0.36
C VAL A 84 -2.73 5.00 -1.08
N ASP A 85 -2.40 3.75 -1.43
CA ASP A 85 -2.58 3.19 -2.76
C ASP A 85 -2.87 1.67 -2.73
N GLY A 86 -2.86 1.02 -3.88
CA GLY A 86 -3.10 -0.42 -4.02
C GLY A 86 -1.95 -1.33 -3.58
N GLY A 87 -0.79 -0.82 -3.28
CA GLY A 87 0.34 -1.55 -2.67
C GLY A 87 1.03 -2.60 -3.54
N THR A 88 0.76 -2.69 -4.83
CA THR A 88 1.35 -3.73 -5.69
C THR A 88 2.55 -3.21 -6.50
N GLU A 89 3.41 -4.13 -6.91
CA GLU A 89 4.60 -3.91 -7.75
C GLU A 89 4.18 -3.61 -9.20
N SER A 90 3.33 -2.60 -9.39
CA SER A 90 2.86 -2.23 -10.73
C SER A 90 2.59 -0.73 -10.85
N GLY A 91 2.96 -0.18 -12.00
CA GLY A 91 2.61 1.17 -12.42
C GLY A 91 2.89 2.26 -11.40
N ILE A 92 1.84 3.01 -11.06
CA ILE A 92 1.94 4.18 -10.17
C ILE A 92 2.35 3.77 -8.75
N MET A 93 1.91 2.62 -8.24
CA MET A 93 2.23 2.15 -6.90
C MET A 93 3.73 1.87 -6.75
N GLN A 94 4.34 1.25 -7.76
CA GLN A 94 5.78 1.08 -7.80
C GLN A 94 6.51 2.42 -7.88
N MET A 95 6.00 3.38 -8.64
CA MET A 95 6.58 4.73 -8.71
C MET A 95 6.53 5.43 -7.34
N CYS A 96 5.47 5.25 -6.55
CA CYS A 96 5.38 5.79 -5.18
C CYS A 96 6.46 5.20 -4.27
N GLY A 97 6.65 3.89 -4.29
CA GLY A 97 7.70 3.20 -3.53
C GLY A 97 9.11 3.66 -3.95
N ASP A 98 9.37 3.68 -5.25
CA ASP A 98 10.65 4.13 -5.80
C ASP A 98 10.98 5.59 -5.42
N ALA A 99 9.99 6.49 -5.51
CA ALA A 99 10.16 7.89 -5.17
C ALA A 99 10.47 8.07 -3.69
N ARG A 100 9.74 7.35 -2.82
CA ARG A 100 9.98 7.36 -1.38
C ARG A 100 11.40 6.90 -1.04
N LEU A 101 11.82 5.77 -1.60
CA LEU A 101 13.13 5.19 -1.35
C LEU A 101 14.26 6.09 -1.85
N ARG A 102 14.17 6.58 -3.10
CA ARG A 102 15.18 7.48 -3.68
C ARG A 102 15.30 8.81 -2.94
N GLY A 103 14.18 9.34 -2.46
CA GLY A 103 14.16 10.59 -1.70
C GLY A 103 14.66 10.43 -0.26
N GLY A 104 14.82 9.22 0.24
CA GLY A 104 15.12 8.96 1.67
C GLY A 104 13.99 9.45 2.58
N TYR A 105 12.76 9.44 2.09
CA TYR A 105 11.60 9.97 2.78
C TYR A 105 11.09 9.02 3.87
N THR A 106 10.39 9.58 4.85
CA THR A 106 9.90 8.85 6.04
C THR A 106 8.39 8.78 6.15
N PHE A 107 7.65 9.46 5.28
CA PHE A 107 6.19 9.43 5.30
C PHE A 107 5.65 7.99 5.19
N PRO A 108 4.51 7.68 5.84
CA PRO A 108 3.85 6.39 5.69
C PRO A 108 3.35 6.17 4.27
N LEU A 109 3.72 5.03 3.69
CA LEU A 109 3.21 4.57 2.40
C LEU A 109 2.43 3.29 2.65
N LEU A 110 1.08 3.40 2.62
CA LEU A 110 0.15 2.32 2.96
C LEU A 110 -0.44 1.72 1.69
N GLY A 111 -0.20 0.43 1.49
CA GLY A 111 -0.84 -0.36 0.45
C GLY A 111 -2.05 -1.14 0.98
N VAL A 112 -3.13 -1.16 0.22
CA VAL A 112 -4.32 -1.98 0.52
C VAL A 112 -4.59 -2.88 -0.67
N SER A 113 -4.45 -4.19 -0.47
CA SER A 113 -4.50 -5.18 -1.56
C SER A 113 -5.43 -6.34 -1.23
N PRO A 114 -6.09 -6.96 -2.24
CA PRO A 114 -6.84 -8.18 -2.02
C PRO A 114 -5.87 -9.36 -1.86
N LEU A 115 -5.93 -10.05 -0.71
CA LEU A 115 -5.00 -11.13 -0.36
C LEU A 115 -5.02 -12.29 -1.36
N GLY A 116 -6.16 -12.54 -2.00
CA GLY A 116 -6.29 -13.60 -3.00
C GLY A 116 -5.62 -13.33 -4.34
N LYS A 117 -5.10 -12.12 -4.56
CA LYS A 117 -4.43 -11.71 -5.82
C LYS A 117 -2.94 -11.42 -5.67
N VAL A 118 -2.43 -11.36 -4.45
CA VAL A 118 -1.06 -10.93 -4.21
C VAL A 118 -0.22 -12.01 -3.54
N SER A 119 1.09 -11.94 -3.78
CA SER A 119 2.13 -12.67 -3.04
C SER A 119 3.12 -11.68 -2.42
N TYR A 120 3.83 -12.14 -1.40
CA TYR A 120 4.90 -11.39 -0.74
C TYR A 120 5.89 -12.36 -0.10
N PRO A 121 7.09 -11.94 0.31
CA PRO A 121 8.05 -12.82 0.96
C PRO A 121 7.46 -13.56 2.16
N GLY A 122 7.49 -14.88 2.12
CA GLY A 122 6.87 -15.75 3.13
C GLY A 122 5.44 -16.20 2.81
N TYR A 123 4.81 -15.65 1.78
CA TYR A 123 3.50 -16.08 1.31
C TYR A 123 3.44 -16.15 -0.22
N ALA A 124 3.46 -17.36 -0.76
CA ALA A 124 3.27 -17.62 -2.18
C ALA A 124 1.81 -18.02 -2.44
N ASN A 125 1.09 -17.17 -3.16
CA ASN A 125 -0.30 -17.39 -3.52
C ASN A 125 -0.38 -18.10 -4.88
N PRO A 126 -1.04 -19.28 -4.98
CA PRO A 126 -1.17 -19.96 -6.26
C PRO A 126 -2.00 -19.20 -7.31
N ASN A 127 -2.78 -18.21 -6.87
CA ASN A 127 -3.61 -17.36 -7.73
C ASN A 127 -3.05 -15.93 -7.84
N GLU A 128 -1.75 -15.75 -7.58
CA GLU A 128 -1.15 -14.42 -7.64
C GLU A 128 -1.26 -13.80 -9.03
N GLU A 129 -1.54 -12.53 -9.06
CA GLU A 129 -1.46 -11.69 -10.26
C GLU A 129 -0.48 -10.54 -10.08
N ALA A 130 -0.05 -10.26 -8.84
CA ALA A 130 0.93 -9.24 -8.51
C ALA A 130 1.69 -9.57 -7.23
N PHE A 131 2.89 -9.01 -7.09
CA PHE A 131 3.63 -8.96 -5.83
C PHE A 131 3.34 -7.65 -5.09
N LEU A 132 3.47 -7.67 -3.75
CA LEU A 132 3.47 -6.44 -2.97
C LEU A 132 4.73 -5.64 -3.30
N GLU A 133 4.58 -4.32 -3.39
CA GLU A 133 5.69 -3.41 -3.69
C GLU A 133 6.61 -3.28 -2.47
N ASP A 134 7.91 -3.42 -2.69
CA ASP A 134 8.92 -3.69 -1.67
C ASP A 134 9.42 -2.46 -0.88
N SER A 135 8.92 -1.26 -1.20
CA SER A 135 9.28 -0.02 -0.51
C SER A 135 8.12 0.62 0.24
N HIS A 136 6.96 -0.02 0.26
CA HIS A 136 5.83 0.36 1.13
C HIS A 136 6.17 0.10 2.59
N THR A 137 5.61 0.91 3.48
CA THR A 137 5.86 0.81 4.93
C THR A 137 4.82 -0.01 5.66
N HIS A 138 3.59 -0.02 5.13
CA HIS A 138 2.45 -0.68 5.74
C HIS A 138 1.56 -1.32 4.69
N PHE A 139 0.91 -2.42 5.07
CA PHE A 139 -0.09 -3.09 4.23
C PHE A 139 -1.33 -3.49 5.02
N ILE A 140 -2.49 -3.33 4.40
CA ILE A 140 -3.73 -4.00 4.81
C ILE A 140 -4.08 -5.01 3.73
N LEU A 141 -4.04 -6.28 4.09
CA LEU A 141 -4.33 -7.39 3.19
C LEU A 141 -5.76 -7.85 3.43
N VAL A 142 -6.64 -7.46 2.51
CA VAL A 142 -8.08 -7.71 2.63
C VAL A 142 -8.40 -9.09 2.07
N ASP A 143 -9.18 -9.88 2.80
CA ASP A 143 -9.70 -11.15 2.31
C ASP A 143 -10.62 -10.89 1.12
N GLY A 144 -10.08 -11.03 -0.07
CA GLY A 144 -10.77 -10.85 -1.35
C GLY A 144 -10.15 -11.76 -2.39
N ARG A 145 -10.93 -12.17 -3.35
CA ARG A 145 -10.51 -13.05 -4.45
C ARG A 145 -10.37 -12.33 -5.77
N GLU A 146 -10.98 -11.15 -5.87
CA GLU A 146 -10.99 -10.33 -7.07
C GLU A 146 -10.46 -8.92 -6.78
N TRP A 147 -9.91 -8.29 -7.82
CA TRP A 147 -9.56 -6.88 -7.76
C TRP A 147 -10.83 -6.05 -7.54
N GLY A 148 -10.79 -5.17 -6.55
CA GLY A 148 -11.93 -4.36 -6.13
C GLY A 148 -12.55 -4.79 -4.80
N ASP A 149 -12.31 -6.03 -4.34
CA ASP A 149 -12.80 -6.51 -3.04
C ASP A 149 -12.20 -5.69 -1.88
N GLU A 150 -11.03 -5.09 -2.09
CA GLU A 150 -10.34 -4.21 -1.15
C GLU A 150 -10.86 -2.77 -1.14
N SER A 151 -11.70 -2.38 -2.09
CA SER A 151 -12.06 -0.98 -2.32
C SER A 151 -12.70 -0.30 -1.11
N TYR A 152 -13.58 -0.99 -0.39
CA TYR A 152 -14.18 -0.45 0.83
C TYR A 152 -13.11 -0.09 1.88
N MET A 153 -12.17 -0.99 2.12
CA MET A 153 -11.07 -0.78 3.05
C MET A 153 -10.14 0.33 2.56
N LEU A 154 -9.78 0.30 1.28
CA LEU A 154 -8.88 1.29 0.66
C LEU A 154 -9.41 2.73 0.80
N LEU A 155 -10.67 2.94 0.45
CA LEU A 155 -11.34 4.25 0.60
C LEU A 155 -11.55 4.59 2.08
N GLY A 156 -11.92 3.60 2.88
CA GLY A 156 -12.19 3.76 4.30
C GLY A 156 -10.97 4.20 5.09
N VAL A 157 -9.79 3.63 4.84
CA VAL A 157 -8.57 4.04 5.56
C VAL A 157 -8.11 5.44 5.15
N ALA A 158 -8.23 5.79 3.86
CA ALA A 158 -7.92 7.15 3.40
C ALA A 158 -8.83 8.19 4.09
N GLY A 159 -10.13 7.91 4.15
CA GLY A 159 -11.11 8.75 4.84
C GLY A 159 -10.88 8.83 6.35
N ALA A 160 -10.59 7.69 6.99
CA ALA A 160 -10.33 7.61 8.42
C ALA A 160 -9.09 8.41 8.83
N MET A 161 -7.99 8.31 8.08
CA MET A 161 -6.76 9.07 8.33
C MET A 161 -6.97 10.58 8.15
N ALA A 162 -7.80 10.98 7.18
CA ALA A 162 -8.03 12.39 6.86
C ALA A 162 -9.00 13.10 7.83
N SER A 163 -9.88 12.35 8.50
CA SER A 163 -10.99 12.89 9.31
C SER A 163 -10.76 12.89 10.82
N GLY A 164 -9.59 12.47 11.26
CA GLY A 164 -9.21 12.28 12.67
C GLY A 164 -9.45 13.43 13.62
#